data_e5937ec5768ca356079d7dd698025050
#
_entry.id   e5937ec5768ca356079d7dd698025050
#
_cell.length_a   1.000
_cell.length_b   1.000
_cell.length_c   1.000
_cell.angle_alpha   90.00
_cell.angle_beta   90.00
_cell.angle_gamma   90.00
#
_symmetry.space_group_name_H-M   'P 1'
#
loop_
_entity.id
_entity.type
_entity.pdbx_description
1 polymer ?
#
loop_
_entity_poly.entity_id
_entity_poly.type
_entity_poly.pdbx_seq_one_letter_code
_entity_poly.pdbx_strand_id
1 'polypeptide(L)'
;MKPNKAVILCVDDEIIILNSLKKQLKKAFGDTYSFEMAESADEALEIIEELNEDEIVLLLIVSDWLMPGMKGDEFLIHVHQKFPNIIKIMLTGQASTEAIKRAKEQANLYCCMYKPLNTKDLIQTIQSGLANHG
;
A
#
# COMPACT_ATOMS: atom_id res chain seq x y z
N MET A 1 22.67 -18.07 2.09
CA MET A 1 22.10 -16.75 1.76
C MET A 1 20.71 -16.63 2.34
N LYS A 2 20.43 -15.53 3.02
CA LYS A 2 19.09 -15.32 3.57
C LYS A 2 18.13 -14.96 2.41
N PRO A 3 16.93 -15.54 2.36
CA PRO A 3 15.95 -15.13 1.40
C PRO A 3 15.55 -13.68 1.65
N ASN A 4 15.19 -12.96 0.59
CA ASN A 4 14.70 -11.61 0.71
C ASN A 4 13.36 -11.62 1.44
N LYS A 5 13.17 -10.66 2.34
CA LYS A 5 11.90 -10.51 3.05
C LYS A 5 10.83 -10.02 2.07
N ALA A 6 9.60 -10.47 2.28
CA ALA A 6 8.48 -9.92 1.55
C ALA A 6 8.26 -8.45 1.95
N VAL A 7 7.73 -7.67 1.03
CA VAL A 7 7.65 -6.21 1.16
C VAL A 7 6.22 -5.73 1.36
N ILE A 8 6.09 -4.71 2.20
CA ILE A 8 4.88 -3.90 2.32
C ILE A 8 5.27 -2.50 1.85
N LEU A 9 4.54 -1.95 0.89
CA LEU A 9 4.81 -0.63 0.30
C LEU A 9 3.78 0.38 0.76
N CYS A 10 4.24 1.53 1.25
CA CYS A 10 3.39 2.65 1.63
C CYS A 10 3.64 3.82 0.68
N VAL A 11 2.56 4.43 0.19
CA VAL A 11 2.62 5.54 -0.77
C VAL A 11 1.83 6.72 -0.22
N ASP A 12 2.51 7.86 -0.06
CA ASP A 12 1.90 9.11 0.42
C ASP A 12 2.81 10.26 0.02
N ASP A 13 2.24 11.38 -0.39
CA ASP A 13 3.06 12.53 -0.79
C ASP A 13 3.62 13.32 0.40
N GLU A 14 3.19 13.00 1.62
CA GLU A 14 3.70 13.63 2.84
C GLU A 14 4.75 12.75 3.51
N ILE A 15 6.02 13.17 3.40
CA ILE A 15 7.13 12.37 3.93
C ILE A 15 7.06 12.17 5.45
N ILE A 16 6.51 13.13 6.17
CA ILE A 16 6.35 13.02 7.62
C ILE A 16 5.42 11.85 7.96
N ILE A 17 4.33 11.69 7.21
CA ILE A 17 3.41 10.58 7.39
C ILE A 17 4.09 9.25 7.08
N LEU A 18 4.84 9.18 5.98
CA LEU A 18 5.58 7.98 5.60
C LEU A 18 6.58 7.56 6.66
N ASN A 19 7.34 8.50 7.20
CA ASN A 19 8.32 8.20 8.24
C ASN A 19 7.65 7.68 9.52
N SER A 20 6.52 8.26 9.88
CA SER A 20 5.74 7.81 11.03
C SER A 20 5.20 6.40 10.82
N LEU A 21 4.61 6.16 9.65
CA LEU A 21 4.08 4.83 9.31
C LEU A 21 5.18 3.78 9.34
N LYS A 22 6.33 4.07 8.76
CA LYS A 22 7.44 3.12 8.74
C LYS A 22 7.86 2.71 10.14
N LYS A 23 8.01 3.67 11.05
CA LYS A 23 8.37 3.40 12.45
C LYS A 23 7.33 2.52 13.13
N GLN A 24 6.06 2.85 12.94
CA GLN A 24 4.98 2.14 13.60
C GLN A 24 4.82 0.72 13.06
N LEU A 25 4.97 0.54 11.75
CA LEU A 25 4.91 -0.78 11.14
C LEU A 25 6.09 -1.65 11.55
N LYS A 26 7.28 -1.10 11.60
CA LYS A 26 8.45 -1.83 12.11
C LYS A 26 8.28 -2.26 13.55
N LYS A 27 7.69 -1.39 14.38
CA LYS A 27 7.42 -1.72 15.76
C LYS A 27 6.41 -2.86 15.88
N ALA A 28 5.38 -2.85 15.04
CA ALA A 28 4.32 -3.86 15.09
C ALA A 28 4.76 -5.21 14.52
N PHE A 29 5.49 -5.21 13.41
CA PHE A 29 5.82 -6.43 12.67
C PHE A 29 7.28 -6.88 12.84
N GLY A 30 8.12 -6.07 13.47
CA GLY A 30 9.53 -6.39 13.67
C GLY A 30 10.26 -6.59 12.35
N ASP A 31 11.00 -7.67 12.26
CA ASP A 31 11.79 -8.00 11.06
C ASP A 31 11.08 -8.96 10.10
N THR A 32 9.79 -9.20 10.30
CA THR A 32 9.04 -10.15 9.47
C THR A 32 8.96 -9.67 8.01
N TYR A 33 8.77 -8.37 7.79
CA TYR A 33 8.64 -7.78 6.47
C TYR A 33 9.65 -6.65 6.27
N SER A 34 9.94 -6.36 5.01
CA SER A 34 10.66 -5.15 4.63
C SER A 34 9.63 -4.08 4.26
N PHE A 35 9.88 -2.83 4.65
CA PHE A 35 8.95 -1.73 4.40
C PHE A 35 9.57 -0.73 3.44
N GLU A 36 8.92 -0.53 2.29
CA GLU A 36 9.32 0.45 1.29
C GLU A 36 8.36 1.62 1.30
N MET A 37 8.88 2.82 1.06
CA MET A 37 8.11 4.06 1.08
C MET A 37 8.27 4.78 -0.24
N ALA A 38 7.16 5.28 -0.78
CA ALA A 38 7.17 6.06 -2.01
C ALA A 38 6.38 7.36 -1.81
N GLU A 39 6.87 8.46 -2.37
CA GLU A 39 6.24 9.77 -2.21
C GLU A 39 5.27 10.11 -3.34
N SER A 40 5.18 9.25 -4.35
CA SER A 40 4.26 9.44 -5.48
C SER A 40 3.91 8.09 -6.10
N ALA A 41 2.87 8.10 -6.93
CA ALA A 41 2.48 6.91 -7.68
C ALA A 41 3.60 6.50 -8.66
N ASP A 42 4.23 7.46 -9.31
CA ASP A 42 5.32 7.16 -10.26
C ASP A 42 6.50 6.49 -9.57
N GLU A 43 6.92 7.01 -8.43
CA GLU A 43 7.99 6.40 -7.64
C GLU A 43 7.59 4.99 -7.18
N ALA A 44 6.35 4.83 -6.74
CA ALA A 44 5.84 3.52 -6.32
C ALA A 44 5.86 2.51 -7.46
N LEU A 45 5.49 2.92 -8.66
CA LEU A 45 5.53 2.04 -9.84
C LEU A 45 6.95 1.61 -10.17
N GLU A 46 7.92 2.51 -10.04
CA GLU A 46 9.33 2.17 -10.23
C GLU A 46 9.80 1.13 -9.21
N ILE A 47 9.44 1.33 -7.94
CA ILE A 47 9.78 0.39 -6.87
C ILE A 47 9.18 -0.98 -7.16
N ILE A 48 7.92 -1.02 -7.58
CA ILE A 48 7.22 -2.27 -7.88
C ILE A 48 7.93 -3.03 -9.01
N GLU A 49 8.32 -2.33 -10.07
CA GLU A 49 9.05 -2.96 -11.18
C GLU A 49 10.41 -3.49 -10.73
N GLU A 50 11.15 -2.74 -9.92
CA GLU A 50 12.44 -3.19 -9.39
C GLU A 50 12.28 -4.44 -8.53
N LEU A 51 11.28 -4.46 -7.66
CA LEU A 51 11.01 -5.63 -6.83
C LEU A 51 10.67 -6.84 -7.68
N ASN A 52 9.87 -6.63 -8.71
CA ASN A 52 9.49 -7.72 -9.62
C ASN A 52 10.71 -8.27 -10.37
N GLU A 53 11.60 -7.39 -10.86
CA GLU A 53 12.82 -7.81 -11.54
C GLU A 53 13.75 -8.61 -10.63
N ASP A 54 13.80 -8.22 -9.36
CA ASP A 54 14.63 -8.89 -8.35
C ASP A 54 13.96 -10.12 -7.75
N GLU A 55 12.77 -10.45 -8.21
CA GLU A 55 11.96 -11.58 -7.71
C GLU A 55 11.66 -11.48 -6.22
N ILE A 56 11.50 -10.24 -5.72
CA ILE A 56 11.11 -9.97 -4.34
C ILE A 56 9.60 -9.82 -4.29
N VAL A 57 8.96 -10.54 -3.37
CA VAL A 57 7.50 -10.56 -3.26
C VAL A 57 7.00 -9.27 -2.62
N LEU A 58 6.09 -8.57 -3.31
CA LEU A 58 5.34 -7.44 -2.75
C LEU A 58 3.97 -7.96 -2.34
N LEU A 59 3.69 -7.95 -1.03
CA LEU A 59 2.46 -8.55 -0.49
C LEU A 59 1.30 -7.56 -0.44
N LEU A 60 1.59 -6.31 -0.10
CA LEU A 60 0.55 -5.37 0.24
C LEU A 60 0.99 -3.94 -0.02
N ILE A 61 0.06 -3.12 -0.51
CA ILE A 61 0.27 -1.69 -0.71
C ILE A 61 -0.75 -0.92 0.12
N VAL A 62 -0.26 0.10 0.84
CA VAL A 62 -1.10 1.10 1.50
C VAL A 62 -0.86 2.41 0.77
N SER A 63 -1.87 2.93 0.08
CA SER A 63 -1.73 4.16 -0.72
C SER A 63 -2.70 5.25 -0.30
N ASP A 64 -2.18 6.47 -0.15
CA ASP A 64 -3.03 7.65 -0.03
C ASP A 64 -3.79 7.84 -1.36
N TRP A 65 -5.00 8.38 -1.26
CA TRP A 65 -5.79 8.68 -2.46
C TRP A 65 -5.38 9.98 -3.12
N LEU A 66 -5.26 11.05 -2.32
CA LEU A 66 -5.02 12.38 -2.87
C LEU A 66 -3.52 12.66 -2.96
N MET A 67 -2.97 12.50 -4.15
CA MET A 67 -1.57 12.75 -4.45
C MET A 67 -1.47 13.59 -5.72
N PRO A 68 -0.45 14.47 -5.84
CA PRO A 68 -0.20 15.17 -7.10
C PRO A 68 0.07 14.17 -8.23
N GLY A 69 -0.43 14.47 -9.42
CA GLY A 69 -0.29 13.57 -10.55
C GLY A 69 -1.33 12.46 -10.50
N MET A 70 -0.88 11.21 -10.50
CA MET A 70 -1.78 10.07 -10.47
C MET A 70 -2.36 9.88 -9.06
N LYS A 71 -3.68 9.83 -8.94
CA LYS A 71 -4.35 9.58 -7.67
C LYS A 71 -4.29 8.11 -7.29
N GLY A 72 -4.56 7.83 -5.99
CA GLY A 72 -4.42 6.49 -5.45
C GLY A 72 -5.31 5.45 -6.10
N ASP A 73 -6.54 5.78 -6.48
CA ASP A 73 -7.43 4.83 -7.16
C ASP A 73 -6.88 4.43 -8.53
N GLU A 74 -6.40 5.40 -9.32
CA GLU A 74 -5.77 5.12 -10.61
C GLU A 74 -4.51 4.28 -10.45
N PHE A 75 -3.66 4.64 -9.47
CA PHE A 75 -2.45 3.90 -9.17
C PHE A 75 -2.74 2.43 -8.84
N LEU A 76 -3.70 2.20 -7.94
CA LEU A 76 -4.04 0.84 -7.53
C LEU A 76 -4.66 0.03 -8.67
N ILE A 77 -5.41 0.67 -9.56
CA ILE A 77 -5.94 0.02 -10.77
C ILE A 77 -4.80 -0.41 -11.68
N HIS A 78 -3.81 0.45 -11.91
CA HIS A 78 -2.63 0.09 -12.69
C HIS A 78 -1.90 -1.10 -12.10
N VAL A 79 -1.70 -1.10 -10.79
CA VAL A 79 -1.06 -2.21 -10.09
C VAL A 79 -1.83 -3.50 -10.29
N HIS A 80 -3.15 -3.43 -10.13
CA HIS A 80 -4.00 -4.61 -10.23
C HIS A 80 -3.98 -5.25 -11.62
N GLN A 81 -3.91 -4.43 -12.66
CA GLN A 81 -3.86 -4.92 -14.04
C GLN A 81 -2.64 -5.79 -14.29
N LYS A 82 -1.52 -5.47 -13.65
CA LYS A 82 -0.26 -6.17 -13.86
C LYS A 82 0.04 -7.18 -12.74
N PHE A 83 -0.36 -6.88 -11.52
CA PHE A 83 -0.06 -7.69 -10.34
C PHE A 83 -1.33 -7.88 -9.50
N PRO A 84 -2.26 -8.72 -9.94
CA PRO A 84 -3.59 -8.81 -9.30
C PRO A 84 -3.59 -9.41 -7.89
N ASN A 85 -2.53 -10.08 -7.49
CA ASN A 85 -2.49 -10.76 -6.18
C ASN A 85 -2.03 -9.86 -5.04
N ILE A 86 -1.58 -8.65 -5.32
CA ILE A 86 -1.15 -7.72 -4.28
C ILE A 86 -2.38 -7.18 -3.53
N ILE A 87 -2.34 -7.23 -2.21
CA ILE A 87 -3.41 -6.70 -1.37
C ILE A 87 -3.32 -5.18 -1.37
N LYS A 88 -4.46 -4.50 -1.55
CA LYS A 88 -4.50 -3.05 -1.72
C LYS A 88 -5.39 -2.39 -0.67
N ILE A 89 -4.82 -1.44 0.06
CA ILE A 89 -5.52 -0.61 1.04
C ILE A 89 -5.38 0.83 0.60
N MET A 90 -6.48 1.59 0.61
CA MET A 90 -6.46 3.01 0.26
C MET A 90 -6.79 3.85 1.50
N LEU A 91 -6.03 4.92 1.70
CA LEU A 91 -6.24 5.88 2.78
C LEU A 91 -6.77 7.18 2.18
N THR A 92 -7.80 7.77 2.78
CA THR A 92 -8.35 9.00 2.27
C THR A 92 -8.98 9.86 3.35
N GLY A 93 -8.83 11.19 3.23
CA GLY A 93 -9.58 12.14 4.03
C GLY A 93 -10.88 12.53 3.35
N GLN A 94 -10.99 12.33 2.03
CA GLN A 94 -12.12 12.87 1.30
C GLN A 94 -12.32 12.27 -0.11
N ALA A 95 -11.94 11.03 -0.32
CA ALA A 95 -12.15 10.41 -1.63
C ALA A 95 -13.63 10.39 -1.97
N SER A 96 -13.95 10.64 -3.24
CA SER A 96 -15.33 10.55 -3.69
C SER A 96 -15.83 9.10 -3.60
N THR A 97 -17.14 8.94 -3.43
CA THR A 97 -17.75 7.63 -3.46
C THR A 97 -17.44 6.89 -4.76
N GLU A 98 -17.38 7.64 -5.87
CA GLU A 98 -17.08 7.07 -7.18
C GLU A 98 -15.66 6.53 -7.27
N ALA A 99 -14.66 7.25 -6.70
CA ALA A 99 -13.28 6.80 -6.69
C ALA A 99 -13.12 5.52 -5.87
N ILE A 100 -13.78 5.45 -4.72
CA ILE A 100 -13.75 4.26 -3.88
C ILE A 100 -14.40 3.08 -4.59
N LYS A 101 -15.55 3.30 -5.21
CA LYS A 101 -16.26 2.27 -5.97
C LYS A 101 -15.41 1.75 -7.12
N ARG A 102 -14.76 2.64 -7.85
CA ARG A 102 -13.89 2.27 -8.97
C ARG A 102 -12.71 1.42 -8.49
N ALA A 103 -12.09 1.81 -7.39
CA ALA A 103 -10.98 1.02 -6.82
C ALA A 103 -11.45 -0.36 -6.37
N LYS A 104 -12.63 -0.46 -5.78
CA LYS A 104 -13.18 -1.75 -5.39
C LYS A 104 -13.45 -2.65 -6.59
N GLU A 105 -14.02 -2.09 -7.65
CA GLU A 105 -14.39 -2.86 -8.84
C GLU A 105 -13.19 -3.19 -9.74
N GLN A 106 -12.27 -2.23 -9.94
CA GLN A 106 -11.20 -2.36 -10.92
C GLN A 106 -9.83 -2.68 -10.33
N ALA A 107 -9.63 -2.46 -9.04
CA ALA A 107 -8.38 -2.77 -8.36
C ALA A 107 -8.53 -3.85 -7.30
N ASN A 108 -9.72 -4.38 -7.12
CA ASN A 108 -10.01 -5.36 -6.07
C ASN A 108 -9.55 -4.85 -4.69
N LEU A 109 -9.90 -3.60 -4.39
CA LEU A 109 -9.49 -2.94 -3.15
C LEU A 109 -9.94 -3.76 -1.94
N TYR A 110 -9.00 -4.09 -1.05
CA TYR A 110 -9.30 -4.84 0.16
C TYR A 110 -10.07 -3.97 1.17
N CYS A 111 -9.58 -2.75 1.37
CA CYS A 111 -10.16 -1.85 2.36
C CYS A 111 -9.86 -0.39 2.01
N CYS A 112 -10.82 0.49 2.32
CA CYS A 112 -10.62 1.93 2.29
C CYS A 112 -10.73 2.44 3.72
N MET A 113 -9.72 3.16 4.19
CA MET A 113 -9.68 3.70 5.54
C MET A 113 -9.64 5.23 5.49
N TYR A 114 -10.27 5.86 6.47
CA TYR A 114 -10.40 7.32 6.49
C TYR A 114 -9.40 7.97 7.45
N LYS A 115 -8.85 9.10 7.03
CA LYS A 115 -8.01 9.94 7.88
C LYS A 115 -8.89 10.81 8.79
N PRO A 116 -8.48 11.15 10.02
CA PRO A 116 -7.17 10.84 10.63
C PRO A 116 -7.04 9.36 10.95
N LEU A 117 -5.88 8.80 10.62
CA LEU A 117 -5.67 7.37 10.68
C LEU A 117 -5.32 6.90 12.10
N ASN A 118 -6.06 5.90 12.56
CA ASN A 118 -5.71 5.19 13.78
C ASN A 118 -4.74 4.07 13.41
N THR A 119 -3.51 4.15 13.91
CA THR A 119 -2.47 3.19 13.56
C THR A 119 -2.81 1.76 13.97
N LYS A 120 -3.45 1.59 15.11
CA LYS A 120 -3.90 0.27 15.55
C LYS A 120 -4.85 -0.35 14.54
N ASP A 121 -5.80 0.45 14.03
CA ASP A 121 -6.76 -0.04 13.03
C ASP A 121 -6.06 -0.42 11.74
N LEU A 122 -5.07 0.38 11.31
CA LEU A 122 -4.30 0.05 10.12
C LEU A 122 -3.53 -1.26 10.28
N ILE A 123 -2.86 -1.43 11.41
CA ILE A 123 -2.10 -2.65 11.69
C ILE A 123 -3.03 -3.87 11.69
N GLN A 124 -4.19 -3.78 12.34
CA GLN A 124 -5.18 -4.86 12.34
C GLN A 124 -5.68 -5.16 10.94
N THR A 125 -5.91 -4.14 10.13
CA THR A 125 -6.37 -4.30 8.76
C THR A 125 -5.31 -5.00 7.90
N ILE A 126 -4.04 -4.61 8.05
CA ILE A 126 -2.93 -5.26 7.37
C ILE A 126 -2.83 -6.74 7.79
N GLN A 127 -2.88 -7.01 9.08
CA GLN A 127 -2.82 -8.38 9.60
C GLN A 127 -3.97 -9.23 9.05
N SER A 128 -5.16 -8.66 9.02
CA SER A 128 -6.35 -9.34 8.49
C SER A 128 -6.20 -9.63 7.00
N GLY A 129 -5.71 -8.66 6.23
CA GLY A 129 -5.49 -8.83 4.79
C GLY A 129 -4.47 -9.93 4.51
N LEU A 130 -3.35 -9.92 5.22
CA LEU A 130 -2.29 -10.92 5.05
C LEU A 130 -2.76 -12.31 5.45
N ALA A 131 -3.55 -12.43 6.51
CA ALA A 131 -4.08 -13.72 6.98
C ALA A 131 -5.08 -14.31 5.98
N ASN A 132 -5.91 -13.46 5.38
CA ASN A 132 -6.96 -13.92 4.46
C ASN A 132 -6.43 -14.21 3.05
N HIS A 133 -5.32 -13.63 2.66
CA HIS A 133 -4.77 -13.74 1.31
C HIS A 133 -3.37 -14.37 1.27
N GLY A 134 -2.85 -14.68 2.43
CA GLY A 134 -1.55 -15.33 2.54
C GLY A 134 -1.65 -16.81 2.28
#